data_fe60b9b7da4b4b6c37071f7e0e99d251
#
_entry.id   fe60b9b7da4b4b6c37071f7e0e99d251
#
_cell.length_a   1.000
_cell.length_b   1.000
_cell.length_c   1.000
_cell.angle_alpha   90.00
_cell.angle_beta   90.00
_cell.angle_gamma   90.00
#
_symmetry.space_group_name_H-M   'P 1'
#
loop_
_entity.id
_entity.type
_entity.pdbx_description
1 polymer ?
#
loop_
_entity_poly.entity_id
_entity_poly.type
_entity_poly.pdbx_seq_one_letter_code
_entity_poly.pdbx_strand_id
1 'polypeptide(L)'
;INFILEKKKLGTAGSLKLLRKKLKTDFFISNCDTIYNTNYNEIINYHYKNKSDLTIVVAEKDYKIPYGVCEVNKDGVLKKIKEKPSFNLIINTGLYLMSPKLLKLTSNKKGQYDMTDLIQDALQKNHKISTYLISDGSWNDIGQKEELLKIQKNI
;
A
#
# COMPACT_ATOMS: atom_id res chain seq x y z
N ILE A 1 2.42 6.97 23.49
CA ILE A 1 1.46 6.53 22.44
C ILE A 1 0.20 7.34 22.61
N ASN A 2 -0.33 7.88 21.53
CA ASN A 2 -1.59 8.61 21.50
C ASN A 2 -2.62 7.80 20.72
N PHE A 3 -3.85 7.77 21.22
CA PHE A 3 -4.97 7.09 20.56
C PHE A 3 -5.95 8.11 19.98
N ILE A 4 -6.57 7.77 18.85
CA ILE A 4 -7.67 8.51 18.26
C ILE A 4 -8.83 7.55 18.06
N LEU A 5 -9.95 7.85 18.74
CA LEU A 5 -11.15 7.03 18.66
C LEU A 5 -12.00 7.46 17.46
N GLU A 6 -12.33 6.54 16.59
CA GLU A 6 -13.30 6.71 15.52
C GLU A 6 -14.71 6.36 16.04
N LYS A 7 -15.65 7.29 15.90
CA LYS A 7 -17.07 7.03 16.24
C LYS A 7 -17.79 6.15 15.22
N LYS A 8 -17.24 6.05 13.99
CA LYS A 8 -17.76 5.27 12.85
C LYS A 8 -16.59 4.79 12.05
N LYS A 9 -16.72 3.67 11.34
CA LYS A 9 -15.70 3.19 10.38
C LYS A 9 -15.50 4.23 9.27
N LEU A 10 -14.28 4.76 9.18
CA LEU A 10 -13.92 5.81 8.23
C LEU A 10 -13.10 5.31 7.03
N GLY A 11 -12.67 4.06 7.05
CA GLY A 11 -11.72 3.49 6.08
C GLY A 11 -10.27 3.79 6.45
N THR A 12 -9.33 3.20 5.71
CA THR A 12 -7.89 3.21 6.04
C THR A 12 -7.23 4.60 5.91
N ALA A 13 -7.84 5.53 5.15
CA ALA A 13 -7.39 6.92 5.05
C ALA A 13 -8.34 7.93 5.69
N GLY A 14 -9.60 7.54 5.94
CA GLY A 14 -10.61 8.48 6.43
C GLY A 14 -10.33 9.02 7.84
N SER A 15 -9.68 8.25 8.69
CA SER A 15 -9.22 8.66 10.04
C SER A 15 -8.17 9.77 10.01
N LEU A 16 -7.40 9.90 8.93
CA LEU A 16 -6.37 10.92 8.78
C LEU A 16 -6.93 12.35 8.89
N LYS A 17 -8.22 12.57 8.58
CA LYS A 17 -8.87 13.87 8.79
C LYS A 17 -8.82 14.35 10.24
N LEU A 18 -8.82 13.42 11.20
CA LEU A 18 -8.76 13.70 12.63
C LEU A 18 -7.35 14.18 13.05
N LEU A 19 -6.33 13.86 12.27
CA LEU A 19 -4.93 14.22 12.50
C LEU A 19 -4.51 15.53 11.82
N ARG A 20 -5.32 16.09 10.93
CA ARG A 20 -4.97 17.23 10.07
C ARG A 20 -4.39 18.45 10.82
N LYS A 21 -4.89 18.74 12.03
CA LYS A 21 -4.38 19.85 12.85
C LYS A 21 -3.10 19.49 13.60
N LYS A 22 -2.80 18.22 13.77
CA LYS A 22 -1.69 17.70 14.59
C LYS A 22 -0.43 17.43 13.76
N LEU A 23 -0.58 16.90 12.56
CA LEU A 23 0.54 16.55 11.69
C LEU A 23 0.96 17.75 10.84
N LYS A 24 2.22 18.21 11.03
CA LYS A 24 2.79 19.41 10.38
C LYS A 24 4.00 19.08 9.50
N THR A 25 4.62 17.93 9.72
CA THR A 25 5.76 17.41 8.96
C THR A 25 5.34 16.13 8.24
N ASP A 26 6.15 15.67 7.31
CA ASP A 26 5.94 14.38 6.66
C ASP A 26 5.92 13.26 7.70
N PHE A 27 5.09 12.26 7.50
CA PHE A 27 4.84 11.20 8.47
C PHE A 27 4.60 9.87 7.79
N PHE A 28 4.98 8.80 8.48
CA PHE A 28 4.68 7.45 8.06
C PHE A 28 3.24 7.04 8.42
N ILE A 29 2.63 6.27 7.53
CA ILE A 29 1.36 5.57 7.74
C ILE A 29 1.67 4.09 7.51
N SER A 30 1.22 3.24 8.42
CA SER A 30 1.41 1.81 8.34
C SER A 30 0.13 1.07 8.71
N ASN A 31 -0.12 -0.05 8.06
CA ASN A 31 -1.08 -1.04 8.54
C ASN A 31 -0.60 -1.58 9.90
N CYS A 32 -1.54 -1.93 10.78
CA CYS A 32 -1.22 -2.42 12.13
C CYS A 32 -0.86 -3.92 12.17
N ASP A 33 -1.15 -4.64 11.11
CA ASP A 33 -0.96 -6.08 10.93
C ASP A 33 0.19 -6.42 9.98
N THR A 34 1.15 -5.52 9.83
CA THR A 34 2.30 -5.70 8.93
C THR A 34 3.60 -5.40 9.67
N ILE A 35 4.59 -6.27 9.49
CA ILE A 35 5.95 -6.11 10.02
C ILE A 35 6.88 -5.74 8.87
N TYR A 36 7.68 -4.69 9.07
CA TYR A 36 8.66 -4.20 8.09
C TYR A 36 10.08 -4.32 8.64
N ASN A 37 10.96 -4.93 7.85
CA ASN A 37 12.39 -4.94 8.06
C ASN A 37 13.05 -4.11 6.95
N THR A 38 12.98 -2.79 7.06
CA THR A 38 13.46 -1.85 6.06
C THR A 38 14.12 -0.63 6.69
N ASN A 39 14.97 0.05 5.94
CA ASN A 39 15.63 1.28 6.38
C ASN A 39 14.72 2.50 6.12
N TYR A 40 14.06 2.97 7.16
CA TYR A 40 13.18 4.14 7.08
C TYR A 40 13.91 5.42 6.62
N ASN A 41 15.19 5.59 6.94
CA ASN A 41 15.96 6.75 6.50
C ASN A 41 16.17 6.76 4.98
N GLU A 42 16.33 5.60 4.36
CA GLU A 42 16.42 5.49 2.89
C GLU A 42 15.10 5.88 2.24
N ILE A 43 13.96 5.47 2.79
CA ILE A 43 12.63 5.88 2.31
C ILE A 43 12.46 7.40 2.42
N ILE A 44 12.88 7.99 3.54
CA ILE A 44 12.84 9.46 3.76
C ILE A 44 13.70 10.18 2.72
N ASN A 45 14.95 9.75 2.54
CA ASN A 45 15.88 10.33 1.58
C ASN A 45 15.34 10.23 0.14
N TYR A 46 14.77 9.09 -0.21
CA TYR A 46 14.12 8.87 -1.52
C TYR A 46 12.93 9.82 -1.72
N HIS A 47 12.07 9.96 -0.70
CA HIS A 47 10.92 10.86 -0.73
C HIS A 47 11.33 12.30 -1.02
N TYR A 48 12.31 12.83 -0.27
CA TYR A 48 12.78 14.20 -0.45
C TYR A 48 13.55 14.40 -1.75
N LYS A 49 14.40 13.45 -2.14
CA LYS A 49 15.13 13.50 -3.42
C LYS A 49 14.16 13.59 -4.60
N ASN A 50 13.06 12.85 -4.54
CA ASN A 50 12.03 12.85 -5.57
C ASN A 50 11.04 14.01 -5.42
N LYS A 51 11.10 14.80 -4.36
CA LYS A 51 10.09 15.84 -4.04
C LYS A 51 8.66 15.29 -4.09
N SER A 52 8.47 14.12 -3.50
CA SER A 52 7.19 13.40 -3.54
C SER A 52 6.21 14.01 -2.54
N ASP A 53 4.92 13.93 -2.84
CA ASP A 53 3.83 14.24 -1.92
C ASP A 53 3.41 13.00 -1.13
N LEU A 54 3.61 11.84 -1.78
CA LEU A 54 3.39 10.52 -1.21
C LEU A 54 4.45 9.58 -1.77
N THR A 55 5.08 8.80 -0.91
CA THR A 55 5.88 7.64 -1.30
C THR A 55 5.18 6.38 -0.80
N ILE A 56 4.83 5.50 -1.72
CA ILE A 56 4.24 4.20 -1.45
C ILE A 56 5.38 3.19 -1.38
N VAL A 57 5.53 2.48 -0.29
CA VAL A 57 6.47 1.37 -0.21
C VAL A 57 5.83 0.16 -0.87
N VAL A 58 6.52 -0.41 -1.82
CA VAL A 58 6.06 -1.54 -2.63
C VAL A 58 7.05 -2.69 -2.56
N ALA A 59 6.59 -3.91 -2.81
CA ALA A 59 7.43 -5.09 -2.91
C ALA A 59 7.09 -5.86 -4.20
N GLU A 60 8.08 -6.55 -4.76
CA GLU A 60 7.84 -7.54 -5.81
C GLU A 60 7.33 -8.82 -5.20
N LYS A 61 6.36 -9.45 -5.84
CA LYS A 61 5.84 -10.76 -5.44
C LYS A 61 5.50 -11.60 -6.65
N ASP A 62 6.00 -12.83 -6.64
CA ASP A 62 5.69 -13.82 -7.67
C ASP A 62 4.45 -14.62 -7.30
N TYR A 63 3.46 -14.60 -8.19
CA TYR A 63 2.25 -15.41 -8.10
C TYR A 63 2.28 -16.50 -9.15
N LYS A 64 2.39 -17.74 -8.70
CA LYS A 64 2.33 -18.94 -9.57
C LYS A 64 0.90 -19.42 -9.65
N ILE A 65 0.36 -19.53 -10.87
CA ILE A 65 -0.93 -20.19 -11.10
C ILE A 65 -0.64 -21.66 -11.35
N PRO A 66 -1.17 -22.61 -10.54
CA PRO A 66 -0.84 -24.03 -10.65
C PRO A 66 -1.55 -24.74 -11.81
N TYR A 67 -2.17 -23.99 -12.71
CA TYR A 67 -2.98 -24.48 -13.83
C TYR A 67 -2.57 -23.86 -15.15
N GLY A 68 -2.97 -24.48 -16.28
CA GLY A 68 -2.92 -23.84 -17.60
C GLY A 68 -3.86 -22.64 -17.67
N VAL A 69 -3.35 -21.47 -18.03
CA VAL A 69 -4.16 -20.25 -18.21
C VAL A 69 -4.47 -20.09 -19.69
N CYS A 70 -5.77 -20.04 -20.02
CA CYS A 70 -6.27 -19.87 -21.37
C CYS A 70 -6.64 -18.42 -21.63
N GLU A 71 -6.21 -17.90 -22.76
CA GLU A 71 -6.66 -16.62 -23.32
C GLU A 71 -7.64 -16.90 -24.44
N VAL A 72 -8.88 -16.40 -24.31
CA VAL A 72 -9.96 -16.61 -25.28
C VAL A 72 -10.43 -15.30 -25.87
N ASN A 73 -11.00 -15.32 -27.09
CA ASN A 73 -11.68 -14.18 -27.66
C ASN A 73 -13.13 -14.05 -27.11
N LYS A 74 -13.88 -13.03 -27.58
CA LYS A 74 -15.27 -12.79 -27.16
C LYS A 74 -16.22 -13.93 -27.52
N ASP A 75 -15.87 -14.74 -28.52
CA ASP A 75 -16.68 -15.84 -29.03
C ASP A 75 -16.29 -17.19 -28.41
N GLY A 76 -15.38 -17.17 -27.39
CA GLY A 76 -14.93 -18.37 -26.69
C GLY A 76 -13.84 -19.17 -27.41
N VAL A 77 -13.30 -18.69 -28.53
CA VAL A 77 -12.24 -19.37 -29.27
C VAL A 77 -10.91 -19.17 -28.55
N LEU A 78 -10.19 -20.28 -28.31
CA LEU A 78 -8.86 -20.27 -27.68
C LEU A 78 -7.86 -19.53 -28.56
N LYS A 79 -7.18 -18.51 -28.00
CA LYS A 79 -6.07 -17.79 -28.64
C LYS A 79 -4.71 -18.28 -28.19
N LYS A 80 -4.59 -18.58 -26.90
CA LYS A 80 -3.32 -18.97 -26.30
C LYS A 80 -3.56 -19.80 -25.04
N ILE A 81 -2.66 -20.70 -24.76
CA ILE A 81 -2.57 -21.38 -23.47
C ILE A 81 -1.16 -21.27 -22.91
N LYS A 82 -1.02 -21.00 -21.62
CA LYS A 82 0.24 -20.93 -20.91
C LYS A 82 0.18 -21.82 -19.69
N GLU A 83 1.00 -22.88 -19.67
CA GLU A 83 1.04 -23.82 -18.56
C GLU A 83 1.74 -23.22 -17.35
N LYS A 84 1.10 -23.27 -16.19
CA LYS A 84 1.62 -22.86 -14.88
C LYS A 84 2.38 -21.53 -14.90
N PRO A 85 1.78 -20.43 -15.41
CA PRO A 85 2.49 -19.18 -15.52
C PRO A 85 2.83 -18.59 -14.14
N SER A 86 3.96 -17.88 -14.07
CA SER A 86 4.30 -17.00 -12.96
C SER A 86 4.12 -15.54 -13.38
N PHE A 87 3.52 -14.73 -12.50
CA PHE A 87 3.35 -13.30 -12.66
C PHE A 87 4.15 -12.59 -11.59
N ASN A 88 5.11 -11.77 -12.00
CA ASN A 88 5.80 -10.86 -11.09
C ASN A 88 4.98 -9.58 -10.99
N LEU A 89 4.50 -9.25 -9.80
CA LEU A 89 3.65 -8.10 -9.54
C LEU A 89 4.31 -7.18 -8.49
N ILE A 90 4.21 -5.88 -8.74
CA ILE A 90 4.57 -4.87 -7.75
C ILE A 90 3.34 -4.60 -6.89
N ILE A 91 3.41 -4.93 -5.62
CA ILE A 91 2.29 -4.83 -4.68
C ILE A 91 2.51 -3.74 -3.65
N ASN A 92 1.42 -3.13 -3.22
CA ASN A 92 1.41 -2.16 -2.14
C ASN A 92 1.53 -2.87 -0.80
N THR A 93 2.55 -2.52 0.00
CA THR A 93 2.81 -3.17 1.29
C THR A 93 2.00 -2.60 2.45
N GLY A 94 1.29 -1.48 2.25
CA GLY A 94 0.57 -0.77 3.31
C GLY A 94 1.45 0.17 4.15
N LEU A 95 2.69 0.43 3.72
CA LEU A 95 3.57 1.46 4.31
C LEU A 95 3.68 2.66 3.37
N TYR A 96 3.51 3.84 3.92
CA TYR A 96 3.51 5.10 3.16
C TYR A 96 4.29 6.18 3.92
N LEU A 97 4.99 7.05 3.18
CA LEU A 97 5.50 8.32 3.69
C LEU A 97 4.73 9.46 3.02
N MET A 98 4.00 10.27 3.79
CA MET A 98 3.04 11.22 3.28
C MET A 98 3.30 12.65 3.77
N SER A 99 3.21 13.60 2.85
CA SER A 99 3.22 15.03 3.17
C SER A 99 1.86 15.49 3.75
N PRO A 100 1.85 16.33 4.80
CA PRO A 100 0.63 16.85 5.41
C PRO A 100 -0.32 17.56 4.45
N LYS A 101 0.16 18.05 3.31
CA LYS A 101 -0.68 18.70 2.29
C LYS A 101 -1.76 17.79 1.73
N LEU A 102 -1.51 16.47 1.67
CA LEU A 102 -2.51 15.49 1.21
C LEU A 102 -3.65 15.28 2.21
N LEU A 103 -3.48 15.64 3.47
CA LEU A 103 -4.57 15.58 4.46
C LEU A 103 -5.78 16.43 4.07
N LYS A 104 -5.60 17.44 3.21
CA LYS A 104 -6.72 18.25 2.69
C LYS A 104 -7.69 17.39 1.86
N LEU A 105 -7.23 16.30 1.23
CA LEU A 105 -8.05 15.42 0.43
C LEU A 105 -9.09 14.66 1.26
N THR A 106 -8.79 14.43 2.54
CA THR A 106 -9.68 13.70 3.45
C THR A 106 -10.81 14.55 4.02
N SER A 107 -10.73 15.90 3.91
CA SER A 107 -11.55 16.85 4.70
C SER A 107 -13.05 16.76 4.42
N ASN A 108 -13.43 16.58 3.16
CA ASN A 108 -14.84 16.61 2.72
C ASN A 108 -15.38 15.21 2.40
N LYS A 109 -14.65 14.16 2.77
CA LYS A 109 -15.09 12.78 2.50
C LYS A 109 -16.12 12.33 3.52
N LYS A 110 -17.28 11.92 3.01
CA LYS A 110 -18.36 11.31 3.78
C LYS A 110 -18.28 9.78 3.64
N GLY A 111 -18.47 9.04 4.73
CA GLY A 111 -18.39 7.59 4.74
C GLY A 111 -16.96 7.05 4.79
N GLN A 112 -16.78 5.84 4.30
CA GLN A 112 -15.48 5.18 4.21
C GLN A 112 -14.64 5.82 3.09
N TYR A 113 -13.36 5.94 3.34
CA TYR A 113 -12.37 6.50 2.43
C TYR A 113 -11.05 5.80 2.66
N ASP A 114 -10.63 4.98 1.72
CA ASP A 114 -9.46 4.13 1.86
C ASP A 114 -8.19 4.79 1.27
N MET A 115 -7.03 4.22 1.59
CA MET A 115 -5.75 4.73 1.07
C MET A 115 -5.69 4.70 -0.45
N THR A 116 -6.32 3.71 -1.07
CA THR A 116 -6.46 3.63 -2.54
C THR A 116 -7.25 4.78 -3.11
N ASP A 117 -8.34 5.19 -2.44
CA ASP A 117 -9.14 6.35 -2.86
C ASP A 117 -8.33 7.66 -2.72
N LEU A 118 -7.58 7.80 -1.61
CA LEU A 118 -6.71 8.95 -1.40
C LEU A 118 -5.63 9.04 -2.49
N ILE A 119 -5.03 7.92 -2.85
CA ILE A 119 -4.03 7.83 -3.91
C ILE A 119 -4.65 8.26 -5.26
N GLN A 120 -5.82 7.75 -5.60
CA GLN A 120 -6.52 8.12 -6.84
C GLN A 120 -6.87 9.61 -6.88
N ASP A 121 -7.42 10.15 -5.79
CA ASP A 121 -7.71 11.59 -5.69
C ASP A 121 -6.44 12.45 -5.80
N ALA A 122 -5.33 11.98 -5.23
CA ALA A 122 -4.06 12.69 -5.30
C ALA A 122 -3.50 12.69 -6.74
N LEU A 123 -3.57 11.56 -7.44
CA LEU A 123 -3.19 11.46 -8.85
C LEU A 123 -4.03 12.38 -9.73
N GLN A 124 -5.36 12.39 -9.55
CA GLN A 124 -6.27 13.27 -10.29
C GLN A 124 -5.97 14.76 -10.07
N LYS A 125 -5.39 15.13 -8.92
CA LYS A 125 -5.00 16.49 -8.58
C LYS A 125 -3.53 16.80 -8.88
N ASN A 126 -2.88 15.95 -9.68
CA ASN A 126 -1.49 16.11 -10.10
C ASN A 126 -0.49 16.18 -8.94
N HIS A 127 -0.79 15.52 -7.82
CA HIS A 127 0.19 15.34 -6.75
C HIS A 127 1.26 14.34 -7.18
N LYS A 128 2.49 14.59 -6.76
CA LYS A 128 3.61 13.70 -7.09
C LYS A 128 3.64 12.49 -6.16
N ILE A 129 3.33 11.33 -6.73
CA ILE A 129 3.36 10.04 -6.04
C ILE A 129 4.51 9.22 -6.59
N SER A 130 5.36 8.71 -5.70
CA SER A 130 6.47 7.82 -6.04
C SER A 130 6.31 6.47 -5.36
N THR A 131 6.91 5.44 -5.92
CA THR A 131 7.01 4.12 -5.32
C THR A 131 8.44 3.85 -4.87
N TYR A 132 8.62 3.29 -3.69
CA TYR A 132 9.91 2.83 -3.16
C TYR A 132 9.86 1.31 -3.03
N LEU A 133 10.70 0.63 -3.81
CA LEU A 133 10.76 -0.82 -3.84
C LEU A 133 11.61 -1.33 -2.67
N ILE A 134 11.06 -2.27 -1.89
CA ILE A 134 11.80 -3.05 -0.89
C ILE A 134 11.93 -4.49 -1.35
N SER A 135 12.95 -5.21 -0.82
CA SER A 135 13.18 -6.61 -1.16
C SER A 135 12.05 -7.51 -0.66
N ASP A 136 11.82 -8.60 -1.37
CA ASP A 136 10.95 -9.69 -0.91
C ASP A 136 11.45 -10.23 0.44
N GLY A 137 10.55 -10.46 1.38
CA GLY A 137 10.89 -10.83 2.76
C GLY A 137 11.19 -9.65 3.69
N SER A 138 11.32 -8.41 3.18
CA SER A 138 11.43 -7.21 4.02
C SER A 138 10.09 -6.76 4.61
N TRP A 139 8.99 -7.41 4.29
CA TRP A 139 7.68 -7.16 4.87
C TRP A 139 6.90 -8.47 5.01
N ASN A 140 6.08 -8.54 6.05
CA ASN A 140 5.25 -9.70 6.35
C ASN A 140 3.87 -9.22 6.77
N ASP A 141 2.84 -9.67 6.07
CA ASP A 141 1.43 -9.43 6.38
C ASP A 141 0.95 -10.50 7.38
N ILE A 142 1.03 -10.19 8.68
CA ILE A 142 0.62 -11.10 9.77
C ILE A 142 -0.90 -11.20 9.94
N GLY A 143 -1.67 -10.38 9.22
CA GLY A 143 -3.13 -10.52 9.11
C GLY A 143 -3.52 -11.80 8.36
N GLN A 144 -2.61 -12.37 7.54
CA GLN A 144 -2.81 -13.66 6.89
C GLN A 144 -2.27 -14.81 7.76
N LYS A 145 -3.14 -15.75 8.10
CA LYS A 145 -2.83 -16.88 9.00
C LYS A 145 -1.61 -17.70 8.55
N GLU A 146 -1.45 -17.87 7.24
CA GLU A 146 -0.32 -18.64 6.68
C GLU A 146 1.02 -17.92 6.90
N GLU A 147 1.06 -16.61 6.74
CA GLU A 147 2.26 -15.80 6.98
C GLU A 147 2.61 -15.73 8.48
N LEU A 148 1.61 -15.61 9.34
CA LEU A 148 1.80 -15.65 10.78
C LEU A 148 2.45 -16.97 11.22
N LEU A 149 1.99 -18.11 10.69
CA LEU A 149 2.53 -19.43 11.01
C LEU A 149 3.98 -19.62 10.51
N LYS A 150 4.35 -19.01 9.38
CA LYS A 150 5.75 -19.03 8.91
C LYS A 150 6.68 -18.27 9.84
N ILE A 151 6.27 -17.10 10.32
CA ILE A 151 7.07 -16.28 11.24
C ILE A 151 7.24 -16.99 12.57
N GLN A 152 6.18 -17.60 13.13
CA GLN A 152 6.27 -18.34 14.41
C GLN A 152 7.20 -19.55 14.36
N LYS A 153 7.44 -20.15 13.20
CA LYS A 153 8.41 -21.25 13.03
C LYS A 153 9.87 -20.80 12.93
N ASN A 154 10.11 -19.52 12.71
CA ASN A 154 11.44 -18.95 12.51
C ASN A 154 11.92 -18.12 13.73
N ILE A 155 11.13 -18.09 14.81
CA ILE A 155 11.47 -17.58 16.13
C ILE A 155 11.81 -18.75 17.06
#